data_949f2ce31b217c0de9c3d87708bc2831
#
_entry.id   949f2ce31b217c0de9c3d87708bc2831
#
_cell.length_a   1.000
_cell.length_b   1.000
_cell.length_c   1.000
_cell.angle_alpha   90.00
_cell.angle_beta   90.00
_cell.angle_gamma   90.00
#
_symmetry.space_group_name_H-M   'P 1'
#
loop_
_entity.id
_entity.type
_entity.pdbx_description
1 polymer ?
#
loop_
_entity_poly.entity_id
_entity_poly.type
_entity_poly.pdbx_seq_one_letter_code
_entity_poly.pdbx_strand_id
1 'polypeptide(L)'
;SSASYHLKKMITKDPYLLGQKVKVWVNADDDVDMLIKGKIDRTLPESDRRINNFKLSLIEKLEINKLIETRFNKTLFTSGDSRDPEQAGILGALLGSFFALIICLILSFPLGIATAIYLEKFAHQNRFVDFIEVNINNLAAAPSIIFGLLGLAIFLNFFGMPRSIPLVGGLVLTLMTLPTIIIASRAAIKSVPPSIEEAALGLGASKNQAVFHHVVPAAMPGMLTGTIIGMAQALGESAPLLMIGMVAFLSLIHI
;
A
#
# COMPACT_ATOMS: atom_id res chain seq x y z
N SER A 1 -8.87 26.11 10.75
CA SER A 1 -9.24 25.16 11.82
C SER A 1 -10.36 24.24 11.31
N SER A 2 -10.36 23.00 11.70
CA SER A 2 -11.32 21.97 11.31
C SER A 2 -12.77 22.38 11.62
N ALA A 3 -12.99 23.09 12.72
CA ALA A 3 -14.29 23.59 13.13
C ALA A 3 -14.93 24.52 12.08
N SER A 4 -14.19 25.46 11.52
CA SER A 4 -14.71 26.39 10.51
C SER A 4 -15.07 25.67 9.21
N TYR A 5 -14.32 24.66 8.83
CA TYR A 5 -14.63 23.82 7.66
C TYR A 5 -15.91 23.01 7.90
N HIS A 6 -16.07 22.43 9.08
CA HIS A 6 -17.25 21.63 9.42
C HIS A 6 -18.51 22.47 9.46
N LEU A 7 -18.44 23.67 10.05
CA LEU A 7 -19.54 24.63 10.06
C LEU A 7 -19.91 25.10 8.64
N LYS A 8 -18.92 25.44 7.79
CA LYS A 8 -19.15 25.77 6.38
C LYS A 8 -19.89 24.65 5.65
N LYS A 9 -19.44 23.40 5.80
CA LYS A 9 -20.07 22.23 5.17
C LYS A 9 -21.50 22.01 5.63
N MET A 10 -21.78 22.24 6.93
CA MET A 10 -23.15 22.15 7.47
C MET A 10 -24.05 23.22 6.87
N ILE A 11 -23.61 24.47 6.83
CA ILE A 11 -24.38 25.59 6.26
C ILE A 11 -24.63 25.38 4.75
N THR A 12 -23.62 24.86 4.03
CA THR A 12 -23.79 24.56 2.59
C THR A 12 -24.80 23.44 2.35
N LYS A 13 -24.89 22.47 3.29
CA LYS A 13 -25.85 21.36 3.19
C LYS A 13 -27.25 21.75 3.60
N ASP A 14 -27.38 22.67 4.55
CA ASP A 14 -28.67 23.16 5.06
C ASP A 14 -28.62 24.68 5.32
N PRO A 15 -28.94 25.50 4.30
CA PRO A 15 -28.90 26.97 4.40
C PRO A 15 -29.83 27.59 5.46
N TYR A 16 -30.89 26.86 5.89
CA TYR A 16 -31.82 27.35 6.91
C TYR A 16 -31.19 27.48 8.30
N LEU A 17 -30.00 26.93 8.52
CA LEU A 17 -29.23 27.07 9.77
C LEU A 17 -28.65 28.48 9.97
N LEU A 18 -28.61 29.30 8.92
CA LEU A 18 -28.14 30.69 9.00
C LEU A 18 -29.05 31.54 9.89
N GLY A 19 -28.46 32.12 10.95
CA GLY A 19 -29.19 32.94 11.91
C GLY A 19 -29.83 32.19 13.08
N GLN A 20 -29.74 30.86 13.12
CA GLN A 20 -30.27 30.07 14.25
C GLN A 20 -29.16 29.73 15.25
N LYS A 21 -29.50 29.64 16.53
CA LYS A 21 -28.62 29.12 17.58
C LYS A 21 -28.67 27.60 17.58
N VAL A 22 -27.68 26.96 16.98
CA VAL A 22 -27.58 25.50 16.91
C VAL A 22 -26.40 25.03 17.74
N LYS A 23 -26.57 23.97 18.54
CA LYS A 23 -25.50 23.33 19.28
C LYS A 23 -24.84 22.30 18.37
N VAL A 24 -23.57 22.51 18.05
CA VAL A 24 -22.82 21.65 17.13
C VAL A 24 -21.60 21.08 17.85
N TRP A 25 -21.39 19.80 17.72
CA TRP A 25 -20.15 19.15 18.15
C TRP A 25 -19.11 19.27 17.04
N VAL A 26 -17.93 19.74 17.39
CA VAL A 26 -16.78 19.87 16.48
C VAL A 26 -15.60 19.11 17.07
N ASN A 27 -14.73 18.59 16.20
CA ASN A 27 -13.49 17.97 16.66
C ASN A 27 -12.63 19.02 17.36
N ALA A 28 -12.08 18.66 18.51
CA ALA A 28 -11.15 19.49 19.23
C ALA A 28 -9.81 19.56 18.48
N ASP A 29 -9.05 20.61 18.76
CA ASP A 29 -7.67 20.78 18.30
C ASP A 29 -6.78 19.67 18.90
N ASP A 30 -5.69 19.28 18.24
CA ASP A 30 -4.75 18.26 18.72
C ASP A 30 -4.19 18.57 20.10
N ASP A 31 -3.87 19.83 20.39
CA ASP A 31 -3.39 20.28 21.69
C ASP A 31 -4.41 19.98 22.81
N VAL A 32 -5.71 20.14 22.53
CA VAL A 32 -6.78 19.84 23.50
C VAL A 32 -6.89 18.33 23.73
N ASP A 33 -6.82 17.53 22.68
CA ASP A 33 -6.87 16.07 22.77
C ASP A 33 -5.68 15.52 23.58
N MET A 34 -4.47 16.02 23.33
CA MET A 34 -3.27 15.66 24.07
C MET A 34 -3.34 16.04 25.55
N LEU A 35 -3.94 17.19 25.86
CA LEU A 35 -4.14 17.63 27.26
C LEU A 35 -5.12 16.71 27.98
N ILE A 36 -6.25 16.36 27.36
CA ILE A 36 -7.27 15.49 27.96
C ILE A 36 -6.74 14.08 28.16
N LYS A 37 -5.94 13.57 27.22
CA LYS A 37 -5.26 12.26 27.32
C LYS A 37 -4.10 12.25 28.31
N GLY A 38 -3.79 13.37 28.96
CA GLY A 38 -2.71 13.48 29.94
C GLY A 38 -1.29 13.42 29.33
N LYS A 39 -1.16 13.60 28.02
CA LYS A 39 0.16 13.67 27.35
C LYS A 39 0.83 15.03 27.52
N ILE A 40 0.07 16.07 27.84
CA ILE A 40 0.57 17.39 28.22
C ILE A 40 0.36 17.56 29.72
N ASP A 41 1.45 17.76 30.46
CA ASP A 41 1.39 17.98 31.90
C ASP A 41 0.89 19.41 32.18
N ARG A 42 -0.19 19.52 32.98
CA ARG A 42 -0.83 20.79 33.36
C ARG A 42 0.00 21.58 34.38
N THR A 43 0.94 20.92 35.07
CA THR A 43 1.76 21.52 36.14
C THR A 43 3.01 22.22 35.64
N LEU A 44 3.42 21.95 34.38
CA LEU A 44 4.60 22.58 33.80
C LEU A 44 4.40 24.07 33.56
N PRO A 45 5.46 24.89 33.64
CA PRO A 45 5.41 26.31 33.30
C PRO A 45 5.02 26.53 31.83
N GLU A 46 4.44 27.69 31.55
CA GLU A 46 3.93 28.03 30.21
C GLU A 46 5.01 27.94 29.12
N SER A 47 6.28 28.24 29.47
CA SER A 47 7.43 28.12 28.55
C SER A 47 7.66 26.71 28.01
N ASP A 48 7.28 25.69 28.79
CA ASP A 48 7.59 24.29 28.51
C ASP A 48 6.36 23.52 28.00
N ARG A 49 5.22 24.24 27.86
CA ARG A 49 3.95 23.68 27.32
C ARG A 49 3.63 24.24 25.94
N ARG A 50 2.99 23.42 25.10
CA ARG A 50 2.41 23.87 23.82
C ARG A 50 1.18 24.77 23.98
N ILE A 51 0.51 24.69 25.15
CA ILE A 51 -0.73 25.39 25.47
C ILE A 51 -0.42 26.53 26.42
N ASN A 52 -0.85 27.74 26.11
CA ASN A 52 -0.72 28.89 27.01
C ASN A 52 -1.75 28.84 28.16
N ASN A 53 -1.50 29.60 29.22
CA ASN A 53 -2.34 29.63 30.43
C ASN A 53 -3.79 30.05 30.12
N PHE A 54 -4.00 30.93 29.13
CA PHE A 54 -5.34 31.36 28.73
C PHE A 54 -6.14 30.20 28.08
N LYS A 55 -5.52 29.47 27.18
CA LYS A 55 -6.16 28.28 26.55
C LYS A 55 -6.44 27.20 27.61
N LEU A 56 -5.51 26.99 28.55
CA LEU A 56 -5.70 26.03 29.62
C LEU A 56 -6.94 26.35 30.46
N SER A 57 -7.08 27.62 30.94
CA SER A 57 -8.24 28.03 31.71
C SER A 57 -9.57 27.92 30.96
N LEU A 58 -9.52 28.09 29.65
CA LEU A 58 -10.70 27.93 28.79
C LEU A 58 -11.10 26.45 28.65
N ILE A 59 -10.11 25.56 28.49
CA ILE A 59 -10.35 24.11 28.43
C ILE A 59 -10.92 23.60 29.76
N GLU A 60 -10.37 24.03 30.90
CA GLU A 60 -10.88 23.67 32.21
C GLU A 60 -12.33 24.10 32.41
N LYS A 61 -12.70 25.31 31.97
CA LYS A 61 -14.10 25.77 32.00
C LYS A 61 -15.00 24.89 31.13
N LEU A 62 -14.53 24.43 29.96
CA LEU A 62 -15.28 23.53 29.08
C LEU A 62 -15.44 22.14 29.71
N GLU A 63 -14.40 21.63 30.40
CA GLU A 63 -14.46 20.37 31.15
C GLU A 63 -15.48 20.43 32.30
N ILE A 64 -15.44 21.48 33.11
CA ILE A 64 -16.38 21.69 34.23
C ILE A 64 -17.82 21.76 33.74
N ASN A 65 -18.05 22.42 32.59
CA ASN A 65 -19.39 22.54 32.01
C ASN A 65 -19.82 21.29 31.19
N LYS A 66 -19.02 20.22 31.19
CA LYS A 66 -19.27 18.99 30.41
C LYS A 66 -19.53 19.25 28.91
N LEU A 67 -18.79 20.22 28.36
CA LEU A 67 -18.84 20.58 26.96
C LEU A 67 -17.76 19.85 26.13
N ILE A 68 -16.97 19.01 26.76
CA ILE A 68 -15.96 18.14 26.14
C ILE A 68 -16.39 16.70 26.36
N GLU A 69 -16.48 15.93 25.30
CA GLU A 69 -16.75 14.50 25.31
C GLU A 69 -15.66 13.75 24.53
N THR A 70 -15.16 12.65 25.10
CA THR A 70 -14.33 11.70 24.35
C THR A 70 -15.22 10.76 23.58
N ARG A 71 -15.06 10.70 22.25
CA ARG A 71 -15.80 9.81 21.36
C ARG A 71 -14.81 8.96 20.55
N PHE A 72 -15.28 7.77 20.13
CA PHE A 72 -14.52 6.96 19.21
C PHE A 72 -14.26 7.72 17.90
N ASN A 73 -12.99 7.80 17.51
CA ASN A 73 -12.57 8.55 16.33
C ASN A 73 -12.94 7.83 15.03
N LYS A 74 -14.17 8.06 14.55
CA LYS A 74 -14.63 7.53 13.26
C LYS A 74 -13.89 8.15 12.08
N THR A 75 -13.41 9.40 12.23
CA THR A 75 -12.70 10.14 11.18
C THR A 75 -11.44 9.41 10.75
N LEU A 76 -10.73 8.77 11.69
CA LEU A 76 -9.57 7.95 11.38
C LEU A 76 -9.84 6.89 10.32
N PHE A 77 -11.01 6.26 10.33
CA PHE A 77 -11.36 5.17 9.41
C PHE A 77 -12.12 5.62 8.17
N THR A 78 -12.66 6.85 8.14
CA THR A 78 -13.53 7.33 7.06
C THR A 78 -12.93 8.46 6.24
N SER A 79 -11.86 9.08 6.71
CA SER A 79 -11.19 10.19 6.02
C SER A 79 -9.90 9.75 5.33
N GLY A 80 -9.47 10.52 4.35
CA GLY A 80 -8.13 10.40 3.75
C GLY A 80 -7.06 11.06 4.61
N ASP A 81 -5.85 11.14 4.07
CA ASP A 81 -4.76 11.88 4.68
C ASP A 81 -5.08 13.38 4.73
N SER A 82 -4.64 14.04 5.79
CA SER A 82 -4.81 15.47 5.99
C SER A 82 -3.63 16.03 6.77
N ARG A 83 -3.29 17.29 6.52
CA ARG A 83 -2.30 18.02 7.33
C ARG A 83 -2.86 18.43 8.69
N ASP A 84 -4.17 18.56 8.79
CA ASP A 84 -4.86 18.82 10.06
C ASP A 84 -5.04 17.48 10.78
N PRO A 85 -4.38 17.26 11.95
CA PRO A 85 -4.42 15.99 12.67
C PRO A 85 -5.84 15.50 12.98
N GLU A 86 -6.75 16.42 13.28
CA GLU A 86 -8.15 16.11 13.66
C GLU A 86 -8.98 15.57 12.47
N GLN A 87 -8.51 15.76 11.23
CA GLN A 87 -9.17 15.31 10.01
C GLN A 87 -8.43 14.16 9.32
N ALA A 88 -7.23 13.84 9.79
CA ALA A 88 -6.42 12.79 9.20
C ALA A 88 -7.05 11.41 9.41
N GLY A 89 -7.05 10.61 8.35
CA GLY A 89 -7.56 9.25 8.36
C GLY A 89 -6.75 8.32 7.48
N ILE A 90 -6.89 7.02 7.73
CA ILE A 90 -6.12 5.96 7.06
C ILE A 90 -6.79 5.42 5.79
N LEU A 91 -8.05 5.82 5.51
CA LEU A 91 -8.82 5.24 4.40
C LEU A 91 -8.12 5.42 3.04
N GLY A 92 -7.59 6.62 2.78
CA GLY A 92 -6.88 6.91 1.54
C GLY A 92 -5.65 6.03 1.35
N ALA A 93 -4.85 5.85 2.41
CA ALA A 93 -3.67 5.00 2.39
C ALA A 93 -4.02 3.51 2.20
N LEU A 94 -5.07 3.03 2.90
CA LEU A 94 -5.55 1.66 2.77
C LEU A 94 -6.04 1.36 1.35
N LEU A 95 -6.88 2.22 0.78
CA LEU A 95 -7.37 2.06 -0.60
C LEU A 95 -6.24 2.17 -1.61
N GLY A 96 -5.32 3.12 -1.43
CA GLY A 96 -4.15 3.28 -2.28
C GLY A 96 -3.28 2.03 -2.31
N SER A 97 -2.96 1.46 -1.15
CA SER A 97 -2.20 0.22 -1.02
C SER A 97 -2.95 -0.98 -1.60
N PHE A 98 -4.24 -1.08 -1.33
CA PHE A 98 -5.07 -2.17 -1.86
C PHE A 98 -5.08 -2.19 -3.40
N PHE A 99 -5.34 -1.03 -4.03
CA PHE A 99 -5.33 -0.95 -5.49
C PHE A 99 -3.93 -1.18 -6.08
N ALA A 100 -2.86 -0.65 -5.45
CA ALA A 100 -1.51 -0.90 -5.90
C ALA A 100 -1.15 -2.40 -5.85
N LEU A 101 -1.54 -3.11 -4.78
CA LEU A 101 -1.32 -4.56 -4.66
C LEU A 101 -2.14 -5.36 -5.66
N ILE A 102 -3.39 -4.97 -5.95
CA ILE A 102 -4.19 -5.63 -6.99
C ILE A 102 -3.54 -5.48 -8.35
N ILE A 103 -3.09 -4.27 -8.71
CA ILE A 103 -2.40 -4.03 -9.99
C ILE A 103 -1.12 -4.85 -10.05
N CYS A 104 -0.34 -4.87 -8.97
CA CYS A 104 0.85 -5.69 -8.85
C CYS A 104 0.54 -7.17 -9.09
N LEU A 105 -0.49 -7.73 -8.45
CA LEU A 105 -0.89 -9.13 -8.61
C LEU A 105 -1.33 -9.45 -10.03
N ILE A 106 -2.21 -8.62 -10.61
CA ILE A 106 -2.76 -8.83 -11.96
C ILE A 106 -1.65 -8.82 -13.02
N LEU A 107 -0.59 -8.05 -12.82
CA LEU A 107 0.52 -7.98 -13.75
C LEU A 107 1.60 -9.02 -13.44
N SER A 108 2.05 -9.13 -12.20
CA SER A 108 3.19 -9.96 -11.84
C SER A 108 2.88 -11.46 -11.90
N PHE A 109 1.66 -11.88 -11.51
CA PHE A 109 1.28 -13.29 -11.50
C PHE A 109 1.27 -13.90 -12.91
N PRO A 110 0.48 -13.40 -13.89
CA PRO A 110 0.44 -14.00 -15.20
C PRO A 110 1.76 -13.84 -15.97
N LEU A 111 2.42 -12.69 -15.89
CA LEU A 111 3.70 -12.47 -16.57
C LEU A 111 4.80 -13.33 -15.95
N GLY A 112 4.86 -13.44 -14.63
CA GLY A 112 5.85 -14.26 -13.94
C GLY A 112 5.71 -15.75 -14.28
N ILE A 113 4.50 -16.27 -14.22
CA ILE A 113 4.22 -17.68 -14.55
C ILE A 113 4.46 -17.96 -16.04
N ALA A 114 3.98 -17.10 -16.93
CA ALA A 114 4.20 -17.27 -18.37
C ALA A 114 5.70 -17.29 -18.71
N THR A 115 6.47 -16.39 -18.11
CA THR A 115 7.93 -16.33 -18.27
C THR A 115 8.58 -17.61 -17.73
N ALA A 116 8.18 -18.07 -16.55
CA ALA A 116 8.73 -19.30 -15.95
C ALA A 116 8.45 -20.54 -16.81
N ILE A 117 7.21 -20.68 -17.31
CA ILE A 117 6.83 -21.79 -18.20
C ILE A 117 7.64 -21.72 -19.50
N TYR A 118 7.75 -20.53 -20.08
CA TYR A 118 8.51 -20.36 -21.32
C TYR A 118 9.96 -20.75 -21.14
N LEU A 119 10.64 -20.20 -20.12
CA LEU A 119 12.05 -20.46 -19.88
C LEU A 119 12.33 -21.92 -19.54
N GLU A 120 11.41 -22.60 -18.84
CA GLU A 120 11.66 -23.96 -18.37
C GLU A 120 11.27 -25.04 -19.39
N LYS A 121 10.24 -24.81 -20.21
CA LYS A 121 9.66 -25.84 -21.08
C LYS A 121 9.83 -25.57 -22.57
N PHE A 122 9.93 -24.30 -22.98
CA PHE A 122 9.92 -23.93 -24.40
C PHE A 122 11.23 -23.27 -24.87
N ALA A 123 11.92 -22.57 -24.00
CA ALA A 123 13.15 -21.90 -24.39
C ALA A 123 14.25 -22.90 -24.76
N HIS A 124 14.92 -22.67 -25.90
CA HIS A 124 16.11 -23.41 -26.26
C HIS A 124 17.30 -22.83 -25.49
N GLN A 125 18.11 -23.69 -24.91
CA GLN A 125 19.34 -23.30 -24.22
C GLN A 125 20.28 -22.60 -25.20
N ASN A 126 20.46 -21.29 -25.03
CA ASN A 126 21.35 -20.45 -25.80
C ASN A 126 21.83 -19.26 -24.96
N ARG A 127 22.88 -18.58 -25.41
CA ARG A 127 23.49 -17.44 -24.70
C ARG A 127 22.49 -16.31 -24.38
N PHE A 128 21.42 -16.16 -25.16
CA PHE A 128 20.40 -15.14 -24.92
C PHE A 128 19.50 -15.53 -23.74
N VAL A 129 19.12 -16.81 -23.65
CA VAL A 129 18.34 -17.32 -22.50
C VAL A 129 19.17 -17.24 -21.23
N ASP A 130 20.47 -17.64 -21.29
CA ASP A 130 21.40 -17.53 -20.15
C ASP A 130 21.52 -16.07 -19.69
N PHE A 131 21.60 -15.11 -20.63
CA PHE A 131 21.62 -13.69 -20.30
C PHE A 131 20.36 -13.24 -19.59
N ILE A 132 19.18 -13.67 -20.03
CA ILE A 132 17.90 -13.37 -19.37
C ILE A 132 17.87 -13.95 -17.96
N GLU A 133 18.28 -15.21 -17.78
CA GLU A 133 18.30 -15.87 -16.47
C GLU A 133 19.22 -15.16 -15.47
N VAL A 134 20.41 -14.79 -15.90
CA VAL A 134 21.35 -14.02 -15.08
C VAL A 134 20.75 -12.67 -14.67
N ASN A 135 20.07 -11.97 -15.59
CA ASN A 135 19.44 -10.70 -15.27
C ASN A 135 18.26 -10.86 -14.30
N ILE A 136 17.43 -11.90 -14.44
CA ILE A 136 16.35 -12.18 -13.48
C ILE A 136 16.93 -12.40 -12.07
N ASN A 137 18.00 -13.18 -11.96
CA ASN A 137 18.66 -13.43 -10.68
C ASN A 137 19.29 -12.16 -10.09
N ASN A 138 19.93 -11.33 -10.92
CA ASN A 138 20.50 -10.06 -10.49
C ASN A 138 19.43 -9.07 -10.02
N LEU A 139 18.28 -9.01 -10.72
CA LEU A 139 17.15 -8.19 -10.30
C LEU A 139 16.55 -8.67 -8.97
N ALA A 140 16.47 -10.00 -8.75
CA ALA A 140 16.00 -10.55 -7.48
C ALA A 140 16.89 -10.16 -6.29
N ALA A 141 18.18 -9.95 -6.52
CA ALA A 141 19.16 -9.54 -5.51
C ALA A 141 19.27 -8.01 -5.35
N ALA A 142 18.61 -7.22 -6.21
CA ALA A 142 18.70 -5.76 -6.18
C ALA A 142 18.00 -5.17 -4.95
N PRO A 143 18.59 -4.14 -4.29
CA PRO A 143 17.90 -3.41 -3.23
C PRO A 143 16.58 -2.80 -3.72
N SER A 144 15.53 -2.90 -2.92
CA SER A 144 14.16 -2.46 -3.30
C SER A 144 14.07 -0.99 -3.71
N ILE A 145 14.90 -0.13 -3.13
CA ILE A 145 14.96 1.29 -3.47
C ILE A 145 15.31 1.55 -4.94
N ILE A 146 16.09 0.66 -5.58
CA ILE A 146 16.46 0.79 -7.00
C ILE A 146 15.22 0.70 -7.88
N PHE A 147 14.24 -0.15 -7.55
CA PHE A 147 12.97 -0.23 -8.28
C PHE A 147 12.16 1.04 -8.15
N GLY A 148 12.23 1.71 -6.98
CA GLY A 148 11.63 3.04 -6.79
C GLY A 148 12.27 4.12 -7.67
N LEU A 149 13.60 4.15 -7.75
CA LEU A 149 14.34 5.05 -8.65
C LEU A 149 14.05 4.77 -10.11
N LEU A 150 13.98 3.50 -10.49
CA LEU A 150 13.60 3.07 -11.84
C LEU A 150 12.17 3.50 -12.16
N GLY A 151 11.24 3.33 -11.23
CA GLY A 151 9.87 3.79 -11.33
C GLY A 151 9.76 5.31 -11.49
N LEU A 152 10.55 6.07 -10.73
CA LEU A 152 10.66 7.52 -10.87
C LEU A 152 11.16 7.91 -12.27
N ALA A 153 12.21 7.26 -12.76
CA ALA A 153 12.81 7.56 -14.05
C ALA A 153 11.87 7.21 -15.22
N ILE A 154 11.31 6.01 -15.21
CA ILE A 154 10.51 5.49 -16.31
C ILE A 154 9.07 6.02 -16.25
N PHE A 155 8.34 5.78 -15.15
CA PHE A 155 6.91 6.06 -15.12
C PHE A 155 6.61 7.54 -14.92
N LEU A 156 7.35 8.25 -14.05
CA LEU A 156 7.09 9.64 -13.78
C LEU A 156 7.78 10.57 -14.80
N ASN A 157 9.07 10.34 -15.08
CA ASN A 157 9.82 11.27 -15.92
C ASN A 157 9.65 10.97 -17.42
N PHE A 158 9.76 9.69 -17.83
CA PHE A 158 9.66 9.33 -19.25
C PHE A 158 8.22 9.26 -19.74
N PHE A 159 7.32 8.56 -19.01
CA PHE A 159 5.90 8.46 -19.37
C PHE A 159 5.06 9.63 -18.87
N GLY A 160 5.58 10.52 -18.03
CA GLY A 160 4.86 11.67 -17.51
C GLY A 160 3.67 11.33 -16.61
N MET A 161 3.68 10.15 -15.98
CA MET A 161 2.57 9.72 -15.14
C MET A 161 2.50 10.56 -13.85
N PRO A 162 1.30 10.83 -13.31
CA PRO A 162 1.16 11.56 -12.05
C PRO A 162 1.79 10.82 -10.88
N ARG A 163 2.36 11.58 -9.93
CA ARG A 163 2.87 11.02 -8.66
C ARG A 163 1.74 10.52 -7.77
N SER A 164 2.06 9.62 -6.85
CA SER A 164 1.17 9.17 -5.78
C SER A 164 -0.11 8.46 -6.24
N ILE A 165 -0.17 7.97 -7.48
CA ILE A 165 -1.30 7.17 -7.95
C ILE A 165 -1.06 5.68 -7.75
N PRO A 166 -2.09 4.90 -7.36
CA PRO A 166 -1.97 3.46 -7.15
C PRO A 166 -1.44 2.69 -8.37
N LEU A 167 -1.72 3.17 -9.58
CA LEU A 167 -1.22 2.55 -10.81
C LEU A 167 0.30 2.55 -10.88
N VAL A 168 0.94 3.69 -10.62
CA VAL A 168 2.41 3.79 -10.62
C VAL A 168 3.00 2.94 -9.49
N GLY A 169 2.40 2.97 -8.30
CA GLY A 169 2.80 2.11 -7.19
C GLY A 169 2.73 0.63 -7.55
N GLY A 170 1.63 0.19 -8.15
CA GLY A 170 1.45 -1.18 -8.60
C GLY A 170 2.46 -1.61 -9.66
N LEU A 171 2.77 -0.75 -10.62
CA LEU A 171 3.80 -1.01 -11.65
C LEU A 171 5.20 -1.17 -11.04
N VAL A 172 5.56 -0.30 -10.11
CA VAL A 172 6.87 -0.38 -9.42
C VAL A 172 6.97 -1.65 -8.58
N LEU A 173 5.92 -1.98 -7.83
CA LEU A 173 5.85 -3.23 -7.06
C LEU A 173 5.89 -4.45 -7.99
N THR A 174 5.28 -4.39 -9.17
CA THR A 174 5.35 -5.46 -10.18
C THR A 174 6.78 -5.72 -10.62
N LEU A 175 7.54 -4.67 -10.95
CA LEU A 175 8.95 -4.82 -11.34
C LEU A 175 9.78 -5.51 -10.26
N MET A 176 9.50 -5.22 -8.99
CA MET A 176 10.21 -5.81 -7.86
C MET A 176 9.82 -7.27 -7.60
N THR A 177 8.52 -7.62 -7.75
CA THR A 177 8.02 -8.97 -7.44
C THR A 177 8.18 -9.96 -8.58
N LEU A 178 8.25 -9.50 -9.83
CA LEU A 178 8.41 -10.36 -11.00
C LEU A 178 9.57 -11.35 -10.88
N PRO A 179 10.81 -10.96 -10.55
CA PRO A 179 11.93 -11.90 -10.43
C PRO A 179 11.65 -13.01 -9.39
N THR A 180 11.09 -12.64 -8.24
CA THR A 180 10.76 -13.59 -7.16
C THR A 180 9.74 -14.63 -7.64
N ILE A 181 8.67 -14.19 -8.32
CA ILE A 181 7.63 -15.08 -8.84
C ILE A 181 8.18 -15.98 -9.96
N ILE A 182 9.02 -15.45 -10.86
CA ILE A 182 9.64 -16.24 -11.93
C ILE A 182 10.50 -17.34 -11.35
N ILE A 183 11.41 -17.01 -10.42
CA ILE A 183 12.36 -17.98 -9.81
C ILE A 183 11.59 -19.08 -9.07
N ALA A 184 10.60 -18.69 -8.25
CA ALA A 184 9.81 -19.66 -7.48
C ALA A 184 8.96 -20.55 -8.41
N SER A 185 8.38 -19.97 -9.47
CA SER A 185 7.58 -20.72 -10.44
C SER A 185 8.44 -21.70 -11.26
N ARG A 186 9.65 -21.29 -11.65
CA ARG A 186 10.61 -22.21 -12.30
C ARG A 186 10.98 -23.37 -11.39
N ALA A 187 11.27 -23.11 -10.12
CA ALA A 187 11.58 -24.15 -9.14
C ALA A 187 10.39 -25.12 -8.98
N ALA A 188 9.17 -24.60 -8.96
CA ALA A 188 7.95 -25.42 -8.90
C ALA A 188 7.79 -26.31 -10.16
N ILE A 189 8.03 -25.78 -11.36
CA ILE A 189 7.98 -26.57 -12.60
C ILE A 189 9.06 -27.66 -12.60
N LYS A 190 10.28 -27.35 -12.17
CA LYS A 190 11.38 -28.31 -12.05
C LYS A 190 11.10 -29.45 -11.06
N SER A 191 10.33 -29.20 -10.02
CA SER A 191 9.98 -30.19 -9.02
C SER A 191 8.98 -31.24 -9.51
N VAL A 192 8.29 -31.00 -10.63
CA VAL A 192 7.38 -31.99 -11.25
C VAL A 192 8.20 -33.12 -11.87
N PRO A 193 7.95 -34.37 -11.51
CA PRO A 193 8.67 -35.51 -12.08
C PRO A 193 8.59 -35.54 -13.61
N PRO A 194 9.71 -35.74 -14.34
CA PRO A 194 9.74 -35.81 -15.80
C PRO A 194 8.82 -36.90 -16.38
N SER A 195 8.62 -37.99 -15.64
CA SER A 195 7.74 -39.09 -16.01
C SER A 195 6.30 -38.67 -16.31
N ILE A 196 5.81 -37.58 -15.70
CA ILE A 196 4.46 -37.06 -15.98
C ILE A 196 4.38 -36.49 -17.39
N GLU A 197 5.37 -35.73 -17.81
CA GLU A 197 5.47 -35.17 -19.15
C GLU A 197 5.68 -36.28 -20.20
N GLU A 198 6.60 -37.22 -19.90
CA GLU A 198 6.91 -38.35 -20.77
C GLU A 198 5.73 -39.28 -20.97
N ALA A 199 4.96 -39.57 -19.90
CA ALA A 199 3.75 -40.37 -19.99
C ALA A 199 2.68 -39.72 -20.89
N ALA A 200 2.48 -38.40 -20.74
CA ALA A 200 1.54 -37.68 -21.61
C ALA A 200 1.96 -37.74 -23.09
N LEU A 201 3.25 -37.51 -23.36
CA LEU A 201 3.80 -37.62 -24.74
C LEU A 201 3.69 -39.05 -25.28
N GLY A 202 3.94 -40.07 -24.45
CA GLY A 202 3.80 -41.48 -24.82
C GLY A 202 2.35 -41.88 -25.17
N LEU A 203 1.36 -41.21 -24.61
CA LEU A 203 -0.05 -41.35 -24.96
C LEU A 203 -0.47 -40.54 -26.23
N GLY A 204 0.48 -39.84 -26.86
CA GLY A 204 0.23 -39.09 -28.09
C GLY A 204 -0.16 -37.63 -27.86
N ALA A 205 -0.02 -37.10 -26.66
CA ALA A 205 -0.24 -35.68 -26.42
C ALA A 205 0.85 -34.84 -27.08
N SER A 206 0.49 -33.66 -27.61
CA SER A 206 1.47 -32.68 -28.07
C SER A 206 2.23 -32.08 -26.88
N LYS A 207 3.42 -31.52 -27.11
CA LYS A 207 4.21 -30.85 -26.07
C LYS A 207 3.40 -29.79 -25.30
N ASN A 208 2.61 -28.99 -26.00
CA ASN A 208 1.75 -27.98 -25.39
C ASN A 208 0.70 -28.63 -24.47
N GLN A 209 0.06 -29.71 -24.91
CA GLN A 209 -0.91 -30.43 -24.09
C GLN A 209 -0.26 -31.04 -22.84
N ALA A 210 0.89 -31.69 -22.99
CA ALA A 210 1.62 -32.27 -21.85
C ALA A 210 1.98 -31.20 -20.84
N VAL A 211 2.49 -30.03 -21.27
CA VAL A 211 2.88 -28.93 -20.36
C VAL A 211 1.65 -28.30 -19.70
N PHE A 212 0.66 -27.84 -20.49
CA PHE A 212 -0.45 -27.05 -19.90
C PHE A 212 -1.50 -27.88 -19.18
N HIS A 213 -1.70 -29.16 -19.57
CA HIS A 213 -2.71 -30.00 -18.92
C HIS A 213 -2.17 -30.91 -17.81
N HIS A 214 -0.85 -31.12 -17.76
CA HIS A 214 -0.27 -32.03 -16.76
C HIS A 214 0.82 -31.35 -15.92
N VAL A 215 1.84 -30.76 -16.51
CA VAL A 215 2.97 -30.19 -15.77
C VAL A 215 2.55 -28.92 -15.02
N VAL A 216 1.90 -27.97 -15.68
CA VAL A 216 1.47 -26.69 -15.09
C VAL A 216 0.49 -26.90 -13.93
N PRO A 217 -0.59 -27.71 -14.06
CA PRO A 217 -1.47 -27.99 -12.94
C PRO A 217 -0.75 -28.66 -11.75
N ALA A 218 0.19 -29.57 -12.01
CA ALA A 218 0.98 -30.21 -10.96
C ALA A 218 1.93 -29.22 -10.25
N ALA A 219 2.48 -28.25 -10.97
CA ALA A 219 3.35 -27.20 -10.41
C ALA A 219 2.57 -26.03 -9.76
N MET A 220 1.27 -25.91 -10.02
CA MET A 220 0.45 -24.75 -9.61
C MET A 220 0.54 -24.44 -8.10
N PRO A 221 0.48 -25.41 -7.17
CA PRO A 221 0.62 -25.12 -5.75
C PRO A 221 1.93 -24.39 -5.42
N GLY A 222 3.05 -24.81 -6.02
CA GLY A 222 4.34 -24.17 -5.82
C GLY A 222 4.41 -22.77 -6.46
N MET A 223 3.82 -22.57 -7.63
CA MET A 223 3.73 -21.26 -8.29
C MET A 223 2.89 -20.27 -7.47
N LEU A 224 1.76 -20.73 -6.92
CA LEU A 224 0.92 -19.90 -6.03
C LEU A 224 1.67 -19.53 -4.75
N THR A 225 2.41 -20.48 -4.15
CA THR A 225 3.26 -20.19 -2.98
C THR A 225 4.30 -19.12 -3.29
N GLY A 226 4.98 -19.21 -4.42
CA GLY A 226 5.92 -18.18 -4.88
C GLY A 226 5.27 -16.82 -5.08
N THR A 227 4.05 -16.80 -5.61
CA THR A 227 3.26 -15.58 -5.78
C THR A 227 2.89 -14.97 -4.44
N ILE A 228 2.44 -15.78 -3.47
CA ILE A 228 2.12 -15.31 -2.12
C ILE A 228 3.35 -14.70 -1.44
N ILE A 229 4.52 -15.30 -1.58
CA ILE A 229 5.78 -14.76 -1.06
C ILE A 229 6.10 -13.41 -1.70
N GLY A 230 6.01 -13.31 -3.03
CA GLY A 230 6.24 -12.05 -3.75
C GLY A 230 5.25 -10.95 -3.32
N MET A 231 3.98 -11.29 -3.16
CA MET A 231 2.95 -10.34 -2.68
C MET A 231 3.16 -9.92 -1.22
N ALA A 232 3.59 -10.85 -0.35
CA ALA A 232 3.95 -10.52 1.03
C ALA A 232 5.15 -9.57 1.08
N GLN A 233 6.14 -9.77 0.22
CA GLN A 233 7.26 -8.85 0.04
C GLN A 233 6.76 -7.47 -0.40
N ALA A 234 5.91 -7.39 -1.44
CA ALA A 234 5.34 -6.13 -1.93
C ALA A 234 4.56 -5.38 -0.84
N LEU A 235 3.81 -6.10 0.01
CA LEU A 235 3.06 -5.50 1.11
C LEU A 235 3.96 -4.89 2.18
N GLY A 236 5.13 -5.49 2.43
CA GLY A 236 6.09 -5.03 3.44
C GLY A 236 7.01 -3.90 2.98
N GLU A 237 7.06 -3.61 1.68
CA GLU A 237 8.04 -2.67 1.11
C GLU A 237 7.50 -1.24 1.02
N SER A 238 8.14 -0.34 1.76
CA SER A 238 7.83 1.09 1.72
C SER A 238 8.81 1.90 0.86
N ALA A 239 10.08 1.49 0.74
CA ALA A 239 11.12 2.27 0.10
C ALA A 239 10.82 2.64 -1.37
N PRO A 240 10.40 1.71 -2.25
CA PRO A 240 10.04 2.07 -3.62
C PRO A 240 8.85 3.03 -3.70
N LEU A 241 7.86 2.87 -2.81
CA LEU A 241 6.66 3.70 -2.79
C LEU A 241 6.96 5.13 -2.34
N LEU A 242 7.86 5.30 -1.35
CA LEU A 242 8.34 6.62 -0.92
C LEU A 242 9.02 7.38 -2.06
N MET A 243 9.84 6.71 -2.88
CA MET A 243 10.56 7.34 -3.99
C MET A 243 9.63 7.93 -5.06
N ILE A 244 8.50 7.29 -5.32
CA ILE A 244 7.49 7.79 -6.26
C ILE A 244 6.48 8.76 -5.63
N GLY A 245 6.65 9.08 -4.34
CA GLY A 245 5.83 10.06 -3.61
C GLY A 245 4.52 9.50 -3.04
N MET A 246 4.38 8.17 -2.89
CA MET A 246 3.24 7.58 -2.19
C MET A 246 3.47 7.66 -0.68
N VAL A 247 3.09 8.79 -0.10
CA VAL A 247 3.25 9.08 1.34
C VAL A 247 1.89 9.49 1.89
N ALA A 248 1.51 8.92 3.03
CA ALA A 248 0.34 9.36 3.79
C ALA A 248 0.79 10.17 5.02
N PHE A 249 0.19 11.34 5.22
CA PHE A 249 0.42 12.16 6.40
C PHE A 249 -0.60 11.76 7.48
N LEU A 250 -0.15 10.91 8.40
CA LEU A 250 -0.93 10.50 9.56
C LEU A 250 -0.29 11.09 10.81
N SER A 251 -1.02 11.88 11.55
CA SER A 251 -0.56 12.32 12.86
C SER A 251 -0.75 11.19 13.87
N LEU A 252 0.30 10.85 14.63
CA LEU A 252 0.28 9.84 15.69
C LEU A 252 -0.56 10.26 16.92
N ILE A 253 -1.12 11.45 16.90
CA ILE A 253 -1.91 12.02 18.01
C ILE A 253 -3.23 11.25 18.22
N HIS A 254 -3.70 10.55 17.22
CA HIS A 254 -4.96 9.81 17.25
C HIS A 254 -4.86 8.33 17.66
N ILE A 255 -3.66 7.87 18.06
CA ILE A 255 -3.42 6.49 18.51
C ILE A 255 -3.40 6.42 20.03
#